data_fb65020d2c92e91a90a6dc66a0483efd
#
_entry.id   fb65020d2c92e91a90a6dc66a0483efd
#
_cell.length_a   1.000
_cell.length_b   1.000
_cell.length_c   1.000
_cell.angle_alpha   90.00
_cell.angle_beta   90.00
_cell.angle_gamma   90.00
#
_symmetry.space_group_name_H-M   'P 1'
#
loop_
_entity.id
_entity.type
_entity.pdbx_description
1 polymer ?
#
loop_
_entity_poly.entity_id
_entity_poly.type
_entity_poly.pdbx_seq_one_letter_code
_entity_poly.pdbx_strand_id
1 'polypeptide(L)'
;MRYTIENDQIKCEIDSHGAELKSLIRKRDGREIMWSADPEYWNRTSPVLFPFVGGVKDKTYRHEGKEYSMSQHGFARDMEFLPDSEGTGEIWFVLSDTEESLKKYPFRFRLRTG
;
A
#
# COMPACT_ATOMS: atom_id res chain seq x y z
N MET A 1 4.03 -7.36 -8.61
CA MET A 1 5.21 -7.08 -9.45
C MET A 1 6.15 -6.14 -8.72
N ARG A 2 7.43 -6.43 -8.73
CA ARG A 2 8.44 -5.61 -8.04
C ARG A 2 9.03 -4.57 -8.95
N TYR A 3 9.18 -3.37 -8.43
CA TYR A 3 9.81 -2.23 -9.08
C TYR A 3 11.01 -1.78 -8.25
N THR A 4 12.07 -1.38 -8.90
CA THR A 4 13.30 -0.92 -8.25
C THR A 4 13.60 0.52 -8.64
N ILE A 5 13.87 1.34 -7.65
CA ILE A 5 14.45 2.68 -7.85
C ILE A 5 15.70 2.79 -7.00
N GLU A 6 16.68 3.56 -7.47
CA GLU A 6 17.94 3.71 -6.77
C GLU A 6 18.68 5.00 -7.13
N ASN A 7 19.55 5.41 -6.23
CA ASN A 7 20.54 6.45 -6.46
C ASN A 7 21.91 5.97 -5.94
N ASP A 8 22.86 6.85 -5.77
CA ASP A 8 24.22 6.48 -5.32
C ASP A 8 24.27 5.94 -3.88
N GLN A 9 23.24 6.22 -3.07
CA GLN A 9 23.23 5.93 -1.63
C GLN A 9 22.32 4.79 -1.25
N ILE A 10 21.14 4.68 -1.88
CA ILE A 10 20.11 3.72 -1.51
C ILE A 10 19.51 3.01 -2.74
N LYS A 11 19.00 1.82 -2.50
CA LYS A 11 18.20 1.04 -3.45
C LYS A 11 16.89 0.65 -2.78
N CYS A 12 15.76 0.92 -3.42
CA CYS A 12 14.43 0.59 -2.93
C CYS A 12 13.74 -0.42 -3.85
N GLU A 13 12.99 -1.34 -3.26
CA GLU A 13 12.09 -2.22 -3.98
C GLU A 13 10.67 -2.03 -3.48
N ILE A 14 9.75 -1.79 -4.41
CA ILE A 14 8.33 -1.58 -4.13
C ILE A 14 7.52 -2.65 -4.86
N ASP A 15 6.56 -3.24 -4.16
CA ASP A 15 5.62 -4.17 -4.77
C ASP A 15 4.37 -3.40 -5.20
N SER A 16 3.95 -3.58 -6.45
CA SER A 16 2.70 -2.97 -6.94
C SER A 16 1.46 -3.48 -6.21
N HIS A 17 1.52 -4.69 -5.66
CA HIS A 17 0.50 -5.17 -4.74
C HIS A 17 0.58 -4.37 -3.44
N GLY A 18 -0.42 -3.52 -3.22
CA GLY A 18 -0.45 -2.59 -2.09
C GLY A 18 0.43 -1.36 -2.23
N ALA A 19 1.18 -1.21 -3.33
CA ALA A 19 2.22 -0.18 -3.53
C ALA A 19 3.16 -0.10 -2.32
N GLU A 20 3.54 -1.27 -1.81
CA GLU A 20 4.24 -1.40 -0.53
C GLU A 20 5.76 -1.39 -0.72
N LEU A 21 6.44 -0.51 0.01
CA LEU A 21 7.91 -0.53 0.08
C LEU A 21 8.35 -1.80 0.80
N LYS A 22 9.08 -2.67 0.12
CA LYS A 22 9.50 -3.97 0.64
C LYS A 22 10.95 -4.02 1.07
N SER A 23 11.81 -3.22 0.45
CA SER A 23 13.23 -3.22 0.71
C SER A 23 13.80 -1.82 0.57
N LEU A 24 14.68 -1.46 1.47
CA LEU A 24 15.48 -0.24 1.42
C LEU A 24 16.91 -0.61 1.82
N ILE A 25 17.79 -0.71 0.85
CA ILE A 25 19.19 -1.11 1.08
C ILE A 25 20.08 0.12 1.07
N ARG A 26 20.89 0.27 2.10
CA ARG A 26 21.94 1.26 2.16
C ARG A 26 23.18 0.72 1.41
N LYS A 27 23.55 1.38 0.33
CA LYS A 27 24.59 0.86 -0.58
C LYS A 27 25.98 0.78 0.02
N ARG A 28 26.35 1.70 0.91
CA ARG A 28 27.72 1.76 1.48
C ARG A 28 28.12 0.48 2.22
N ASP A 29 27.18 -0.28 2.76
CA ASP A 29 27.45 -1.52 3.53
C ASP A 29 26.48 -2.66 3.20
N GLY A 30 25.58 -2.46 2.22
CA GLY A 30 24.59 -3.47 1.83
C GLY A 30 23.52 -3.77 2.85
N ARG A 31 23.36 -2.92 3.88
CA ARG A 31 22.43 -3.17 4.97
C ARG A 31 20.98 -2.93 4.56
N GLU A 32 20.12 -3.93 4.81
CA GLU A 32 18.67 -3.80 4.70
C GLU A 32 18.13 -3.02 5.90
N ILE A 33 17.37 -1.95 5.65
CA ILE A 33 16.81 -1.08 6.67
C ILE A 33 15.37 -1.47 7.02
N MET A 34 14.65 -2.09 6.07
CA MET A 34 13.25 -2.48 6.30
C MET A 34 13.13 -3.76 7.13
N TRP A 35 12.03 -3.87 7.83
CA TRP A 35 11.62 -5.10 8.51
C TRP A 35 11.47 -6.24 7.49
N SER A 36 11.90 -7.45 7.86
CA SER A 36 11.95 -8.62 6.96
C SER A 36 10.60 -9.22 6.59
N ALA A 37 9.51 -8.73 7.17
CA ALA A 37 8.17 -9.31 7.02
C ALA A 37 8.10 -10.77 7.48
N ASP A 38 8.81 -11.12 8.54
CA ASP A 38 8.81 -12.45 9.11
C ASP A 38 7.39 -12.83 9.55
N PRO A 39 6.75 -13.86 8.95
CA PRO A 39 5.37 -14.21 9.24
C PRO A 39 5.13 -14.71 10.67
N GLU A 40 6.18 -15.09 11.40
CA GLU A 40 6.08 -15.44 12.80
C GLU A 40 5.64 -14.25 13.66
N TYR A 41 5.99 -13.02 13.24
CA TYR A 41 5.69 -11.80 13.98
C TYR A 41 4.73 -10.90 13.22
N TRP A 42 5.11 -10.44 12.04
CA TRP A 42 4.30 -9.56 11.20
C TRP A 42 4.75 -9.64 9.74
N ASN A 43 3.87 -10.12 8.89
CA ASN A 43 4.19 -10.46 7.49
C ASN A 43 4.10 -9.30 6.49
N ARG A 44 4.09 -8.06 6.98
CA ARG A 44 4.09 -6.85 6.14
C ARG A 44 5.30 -5.98 6.47
N THR A 45 5.59 -5.01 5.60
CA THR A 45 6.70 -4.08 5.78
C THR A 45 6.23 -2.64 6.00
N SER A 46 5.48 -2.09 5.06
CA SER A 46 5.00 -0.70 5.10
C SER A 46 3.68 -0.55 4.34
N PRO A 47 2.60 -1.19 4.81
CA PRO A 47 1.33 -1.17 4.09
C PRO A 47 0.75 0.24 3.99
N VAL A 48 0.15 0.54 2.83
CA VAL A 48 -0.60 1.78 2.62
C VAL A 48 -1.95 1.65 3.32
N LEU A 49 -2.28 2.59 4.19
CA LEU A 49 -3.49 2.60 5.01
C LEU A 49 -4.57 3.47 4.36
N PHE A 50 -5.49 2.83 3.64
CA PHE A 50 -6.59 3.51 2.95
C PHE A 50 -7.76 2.54 2.74
N PRO A 51 -9.04 2.98 2.86
CA PRO A 51 -9.48 4.34 3.17
C PRO A 51 -9.50 4.68 4.67
N PHE A 52 -9.24 3.72 5.55
CA PHE A 52 -9.20 3.94 6.99
C PHE A 52 -7.85 3.61 7.59
N VAL A 53 -7.52 4.29 8.68
CA VAL A 53 -6.38 3.97 9.54
C VAL A 53 -6.94 3.35 10.81
N GLY A 54 -6.43 2.17 11.19
CA GLY A 54 -6.97 1.42 12.32
C GLY A 54 -8.21 0.63 11.95
N GLY A 55 -8.97 0.20 12.97
CA GLY A 55 -10.21 -0.54 12.81
C GLY A 55 -11.43 0.29 13.16
N VAL A 56 -12.56 -0.02 12.53
CA VAL A 56 -13.87 0.49 12.93
C VAL A 56 -14.54 -0.52 13.86
N LYS A 57 -15.44 -0.04 14.71
CA LYS A 57 -16.17 -0.89 15.66
C LYS A 57 -16.92 -1.98 14.92
N ASP A 58 -16.74 -3.23 15.38
CA ASP A 58 -17.40 -4.43 14.80
C ASP A 58 -17.09 -4.62 13.30
N LYS A 59 -16.02 -3.99 12.79
CA LYS A 59 -15.62 -4.03 11.37
C LYS A 59 -16.70 -3.53 10.41
N THR A 60 -17.59 -2.66 10.88
CA THR A 60 -18.67 -2.08 10.08
C THR A 60 -18.80 -0.59 10.33
N TYR A 61 -19.32 0.12 9.35
CA TYR A 61 -19.69 1.53 9.46
C TYR A 61 -20.94 1.81 8.63
N ARG A 62 -21.59 2.93 8.89
CA ARG A 62 -22.80 3.33 8.16
C ARG A 62 -22.59 4.61 7.39
N HIS A 63 -23.15 4.66 6.19
CA HIS A 63 -23.22 5.85 5.39
C HIS A 63 -24.58 5.91 4.69
N GLU A 64 -25.30 7.03 4.89
CA GLU A 64 -26.65 7.22 4.33
C GLU A 64 -27.60 6.05 4.65
N GLY A 65 -27.54 5.56 5.89
CA GLY A 65 -28.40 4.49 6.37
C GLY A 65 -28.01 3.08 5.92
N LYS A 66 -27.02 2.93 5.08
CA LYS A 66 -26.52 1.64 4.62
C LYS A 66 -25.26 1.23 5.39
N GLU A 67 -25.17 -0.04 5.76
CA GLU A 67 -24.04 -0.62 6.46
C GLU A 67 -23.00 -1.16 5.48
N TYR A 68 -21.72 -0.91 5.80
CA TYR A 68 -20.58 -1.37 5.02
C TYR A 68 -19.57 -2.07 5.92
N SER A 69 -18.92 -3.09 5.39
CA SER A 69 -17.83 -3.79 6.08
C SER A 69 -16.48 -3.19 5.72
N MET A 70 -15.58 -3.10 6.71
CA MET A 70 -14.23 -2.61 6.47
C MET A 70 -13.24 -3.36 7.36
N SER A 71 -12.21 -3.92 6.74
CA SER A 71 -11.10 -4.54 7.46
C SER A 71 -10.18 -3.50 8.09
N GLN A 72 -9.38 -3.93 9.06
CA GLN A 72 -8.39 -3.07 9.70
C GLN A 72 -7.47 -2.43 8.65
N HIS A 73 -7.28 -1.11 8.75
CA HIS A 73 -6.48 -0.29 7.82
C HIS A 73 -7.02 -0.23 6.39
N GLY A 74 -8.27 -0.64 6.16
CA GLY A 74 -8.87 -0.58 4.83
C GLY A 74 -8.40 -1.68 3.89
N PHE A 75 -8.53 -1.43 2.59
CA PHE A 75 -8.32 -2.45 1.56
C PHE A 75 -7.15 -2.16 0.60
N ALA A 76 -6.62 -0.94 0.55
CA ALA A 76 -5.61 -0.57 -0.45
C ALA A 76 -4.36 -1.47 -0.39
N ARG A 77 -3.95 -1.85 0.82
CA ARG A 77 -2.78 -2.71 1.04
C ARG A 77 -2.91 -4.11 0.42
N ASP A 78 -4.12 -4.53 0.09
CA ASP A 78 -4.41 -5.84 -0.51
C ASP A 78 -4.88 -5.73 -1.97
N MET A 79 -4.76 -4.55 -2.58
CA MET A 79 -5.14 -4.32 -3.96
C MET A 79 -3.93 -4.06 -4.85
N GLU A 80 -4.08 -4.38 -6.14
CA GLU A 80 -3.04 -4.14 -7.13
C GLU A 80 -3.08 -2.69 -7.59
N PHE A 81 -1.98 -1.96 -7.41
CA PHE A 81 -1.79 -0.62 -7.94
C PHE A 81 -1.17 -0.71 -9.32
N LEU A 82 -1.44 0.29 -10.14
CA LEU A 82 -0.80 0.45 -11.45
C LEU A 82 0.32 1.49 -11.36
N PRO A 83 1.44 1.28 -12.04
CA PRO A 83 2.45 2.33 -12.16
C PRO A 83 1.86 3.51 -12.93
N ASP A 84 2.00 4.72 -12.39
CA ASP A 84 1.49 5.96 -12.98
C ASP A 84 2.60 6.76 -13.65
N SER A 85 3.77 6.82 -13.02
CA SER A 85 4.96 7.38 -13.64
C SER A 85 6.22 6.78 -13.03
N GLU A 86 7.26 6.67 -13.85
CA GLU A 86 8.58 6.23 -13.43
C GLU A 86 9.61 7.26 -13.88
N GLY A 87 10.52 7.61 -12.99
CA GLY A 87 11.65 8.49 -13.27
C GLY A 87 12.93 7.93 -12.65
N THR A 88 14.04 8.63 -12.83
CA THR A 88 15.28 8.29 -12.15
C THR A 88 15.14 8.59 -10.66
N GLY A 89 15.11 7.55 -9.83
CA GLY A 89 15.01 7.70 -8.39
C GLY A 89 13.61 8.01 -7.87
N GLU A 90 12.58 7.92 -8.70
CA GLU A 90 11.20 8.06 -8.24
C GLU A 90 10.25 7.15 -9.02
N ILE A 91 9.19 6.72 -8.37
CA ILE A 91 8.10 5.96 -8.99
C ILE A 91 6.79 6.33 -8.28
N TRP A 92 5.72 6.44 -9.06
CA TRP A 92 4.38 6.69 -8.56
C TRP A 92 3.44 5.57 -8.97
N PHE A 93 2.56 5.22 -8.06
CA PHE A 93 1.51 4.22 -8.28
C PHE A 93 0.14 4.84 -8.09
N VAL A 94 -0.86 4.27 -8.74
CA VAL A 94 -2.25 4.72 -8.63
C VAL A 94 -3.19 3.54 -8.39
N LEU A 95 -4.15 3.75 -7.50
CA LEU A 95 -5.27 2.87 -7.26
C LEU A 95 -6.55 3.67 -7.46
N SER A 96 -7.46 3.16 -8.27
CA SER A 96 -8.79 3.77 -8.47
C SER A 96 -9.86 2.85 -7.93
N ASP A 97 -11.05 3.42 -7.69
CA ASP A 97 -12.21 2.64 -7.27
C ASP A 97 -12.54 1.54 -8.28
N THR A 98 -13.10 0.46 -7.76
CA THR A 98 -13.58 -0.69 -8.52
C THR A 98 -14.99 -1.05 -8.05
N GLU A 99 -15.67 -1.94 -8.78
CA GLU A 99 -16.97 -2.46 -8.30
C GLU A 99 -16.86 -3.07 -6.91
N GLU A 100 -15.76 -3.80 -6.65
CA GLU A 100 -15.52 -4.41 -5.33
C GLU A 100 -15.25 -3.35 -4.25
N SER A 101 -14.47 -2.33 -4.54
CA SER A 101 -14.20 -1.27 -3.57
C SER A 101 -15.47 -0.48 -3.24
N LEU A 102 -16.33 -0.24 -4.21
CA LEU A 102 -17.60 0.49 -4.01
C LEU A 102 -18.57 -0.24 -3.09
N LYS A 103 -18.47 -1.56 -2.97
CA LYS A 103 -19.25 -2.36 -2.01
C LYS A 103 -18.81 -2.14 -0.57
N LYS A 104 -17.58 -1.77 -0.35
CA LYS A 104 -16.96 -1.53 0.97
C LYS A 104 -16.83 -0.06 1.31
N TYR A 105 -16.67 0.77 0.29
CA TYR A 105 -16.44 2.20 0.40
C TYR A 105 -17.17 2.88 -0.77
N PRO A 106 -18.35 3.50 -0.53
CA PRO A 106 -19.26 3.91 -1.60
C PRO A 106 -18.88 5.25 -2.24
N PHE A 107 -17.61 5.47 -2.47
CA PHE A 107 -17.08 6.70 -3.06
C PHE A 107 -16.11 6.37 -4.19
N ARG A 108 -16.17 7.17 -5.24
CA ARG A 108 -15.14 7.13 -6.27
C ARG A 108 -13.87 7.77 -5.72
N PHE A 109 -12.73 7.19 -6.06
CA PHE A 109 -11.45 7.72 -5.62
C PHE A 109 -10.35 7.44 -6.63
N ARG A 110 -9.29 8.22 -6.52
CA ARG A 110 -8.03 7.98 -7.18
C ARG A 110 -6.91 8.25 -6.17
N LEU A 111 -6.36 7.19 -5.63
CA LEU A 111 -5.28 7.25 -4.66
C LEU A 111 -3.95 7.15 -5.39
N ARG A 112 -3.08 8.13 -5.20
CA ARG A 112 -1.75 8.16 -5.78
C ARG A 112 -0.71 8.19 -4.68
N THR A 113 0.30 7.31 -4.78
CA THR A 113 1.38 7.20 -3.80
C THR A 113 2.72 7.03 -4.53
N GLY A 114 3.76 7.64 -3.97
CA GLY A 114 5.10 7.59 -4.55
C GLY A 114 6.19 7.94 -3.56
#